data_786db3a0eec05991b1bdf693b5976089
#
_entry.id   786db3a0eec05991b1bdf693b5976089
#
_cell.length_a   1.000
_cell.length_b   1.000
_cell.length_c   1.000
_cell.angle_alpha   90.00
_cell.angle_beta   90.00
_cell.angle_gamma   90.00
#
_symmetry.space_group_name_H-M   'P 1'
#
loop_
_entity.id
_entity.type
_entity.pdbx_description
1 polymer ?
#
loop_
_entity_poly.entity_id
_entity_poly.type
_entity_poly.pdbx_seq_one_letter_code
_entity_poly.pdbx_strand_id
1 'polypeptide(L)'
;MRNLLVPACLWLLVAALSGAARAETAAAETCLAANRSLSLGVSLPRTAAHLKEGQSLKIVAVGSSSTTGLWMLSADATYPEVMGREVAALRPVARVKVINSGRVGDTVPGMISRFGSDVLAHHPDLIVWQLGTNDVVLGGRAGGVKDMIISGVRTLKTSGADIVLMDMQYAPVILVSSEHERMRAIIAEVAREERIGLFSRFALMRRSVEAGLAPTALVAWDGLHNSEAGYDCVGRALARAIVSTAGR
;
A
#
# COMPACT_ATOMS: atom_id res chain seq x y z
N MET A 1 47.60 -26.69 18.71
CA MET A 1 46.23 -26.88 18.25
C MET A 1 45.32 -25.99 19.11
N ARG A 2 44.90 -24.83 18.59
CA ARG A 2 43.97 -23.92 19.31
C ARG A 2 42.58 -24.24 18.83
N ASN A 3 41.78 -24.91 19.66
CA ASN A 3 40.36 -25.08 19.43
C ASN A 3 39.65 -23.73 19.50
N LEU A 4 39.19 -23.21 18.37
CA LEU A 4 38.30 -22.06 18.31
C LEU A 4 36.90 -22.55 18.72
N LEU A 5 36.55 -22.35 19.98
CA LEU A 5 35.18 -22.44 20.46
C LEU A 5 34.38 -21.28 19.83
N VAL A 6 33.66 -21.55 18.75
CA VAL A 6 32.63 -20.62 18.24
C VAL A 6 31.53 -20.58 19.32
N PRO A 7 31.21 -19.41 19.91
CA PRO A 7 30.29 -19.36 21.03
C PRO A 7 28.89 -19.81 20.59
N ALA A 8 28.26 -20.69 21.35
CA ALA A 8 26.92 -21.21 21.14
C ALA A 8 25.86 -20.13 20.95
N CYS A 9 26.07 -18.91 21.47
CA CYS A 9 25.25 -17.73 21.27
C CYS A 9 25.07 -17.31 19.80
N LEU A 10 26.10 -17.54 18.95
CA LEU A 10 26.02 -17.16 17.53
C LEU A 10 25.02 -18.06 16.78
N TRP A 11 24.96 -19.34 17.12
CA TRP A 11 24.01 -20.29 16.53
C TRP A 11 22.58 -20.03 16.95
N LEU A 12 22.34 -19.61 18.20
CA LEU A 12 21.02 -19.25 18.71
C LEU A 12 20.48 -17.97 18.03
N LEU A 13 21.34 -16.97 17.80
CA LEU A 13 20.96 -15.74 17.09
C LEU A 13 20.60 -16.01 15.61
N VAL A 14 21.37 -16.82 14.90
CA VAL A 14 21.10 -17.18 13.51
C VAL A 14 19.80 -17.99 13.40
N ALA A 15 19.55 -18.91 14.32
CA ALA A 15 18.31 -19.70 14.33
C ALA A 15 17.07 -18.84 14.64
N ALA A 16 17.18 -17.86 15.54
CA ALA A 16 16.10 -16.94 15.87
C ALA A 16 15.77 -16.00 14.69
N LEU A 17 16.78 -15.46 14.01
CA LEU A 17 16.60 -14.60 12.83
C LEU A 17 15.97 -15.37 11.67
N SER A 18 16.36 -16.63 11.43
CA SER A 18 15.75 -17.46 10.39
C SER A 18 14.30 -17.85 10.73
N GLY A 19 13.96 -18.01 11.99
CA GLY A 19 12.62 -18.27 12.47
C GLY A 19 11.68 -17.07 12.26
N ALA A 20 12.15 -15.87 12.59
CA ALA A 20 11.40 -14.63 12.39
C ALA A 20 11.12 -14.36 10.91
N ALA A 21 12.11 -14.49 10.03
CA ALA A 21 11.95 -14.30 8.59
C ALA A 21 10.95 -15.31 7.98
N ARG A 22 10.95 -16.56 8.45
CA ARG A 22 9.96 -17.57 8.02
C ARG A 22 8.55 -17.24 8.49
N ALA A 23 8.37 -16.72 9.69
CA ALA A 23 7.07 -16.30 10.22
C ALA A 23 6.50 -15.10 9.42
N GLU A 24 7.32 -14.11 9.11
CA GLU A 24 6.95 -12.97 8.25
C GLU A 24 6.49 -13.43 6.86
N THR A 25 7.26 -14.32 6.22
CA THR A 25 6.90 -14.88 4.92
C THR A 25 5.58 -15.67 4.98
N ALA A 26 5.39 -16.50 6.00
CA ALA A 26 4.17 -17.28 6.17
C ALA A 26 2.94 -16.39 6.40
N ALA A 27 3.10 -15.29 7.16
CA ALA A 27 2.03 -14.32 7.38
C ALA A 27 1.63 -13.61 6.08
N ALA A 28 2.60 -13.17 5.28
CA ALA A 28 2.34 -12.56 3.98
C ALA A 28 1.63 -13.52 3.02
N GLU A 29 2.05 -14.78 2.92
CA GLU A 29 1.40 -15.78 2.07
C GLU A 29 -0.04 -16.09 2.53
N THR A 30 -0.28 -16.20 3.84
CA THR A 30 -1.63 -16.39 4.38
C THR A 30 -2.53 -15.20 4.05
N CYS A 31 -2.02 -13.98 4.18
CA CYS A 31 -2.72 -12.76 3.79
C CYS A 31 -3.09 -12.77 2.30
N LEU A 32 -2.17 -13.15 1.42
CA LEU A 32 -2.42 -13.24 -0.02
C LEU A 32 -3.44 -14.33 -0.36
N ALA A 33 -3.37 -15.47 0.32
CA ALA A 33 -4.32 -16.57 0.13
C ALA A 33 -5.75 -16.18 0.50
N ALA A 34 -5.93 -15.41 1.61
CA ALA A 34 -7.22 -14.89 2.04
C ALA A 34 -7.81 -13.83 1.09
N ASN A 35 -7.00 -13.27 0.18
CA ASN A 35 -7.34 -12.12 -0.66
C ASN A 35 -7.12 -12.36 -2.16
N ARG A 36 -7.39 -13.57 -2.67
CA ARG A 36 -7.14 -13.94 -4.09
C ARG A 36 -7.97 -13.16 -5.10
N SER A 37 -9.14 -12.64 -4.72
CA SER A 37 -10.13 -12.04 -5.63
C SER A 37 -10.30 -10.54 -5.38
N LEU A 38 -9.20 -9.79 -5.35
CA LEU A 38 -9.28 -8.33 -5.21
C LEU A 38 -9.60 -7.68 -6.56
N SER A 39 -10.58 -6.77 -6.55
CA SER A 39 -10.95 -5.93 -7.69
C SER A 39 -10.83 -4.46 -7.30
N LEU A 40 -10.36 -3.63 -8.23
CA LEU A 40 -10.30 -2.18 -8.05
C LEU A 40 -11.64 -1.49 -8.43
N GLY A 41 -12.62 -2.24 -8.94
CA GLY A 41 -13.97 -1.73 -9.25
C GLY A 41 -14.10 -0.92 -10.53
N VAL A 42 -13.00 -0.69 -11.26
CA VAL A 42 -12.95 0.09 -12.50
C VAL A 42 -11.96 -0.51 -13.49
N SER A 43 -11.92 -0.03 -14.74
CA SER A 43 -10.83 -0.30 -15.68
C SER A 43 -9.63 0.64 -15.44
N LEU A 44 -8.43 0.21 -15.84
CA LEU A 44 -7.20 0.98 -15.80
C LEU A 44 -6.62 1.05 -17.24
N PRO A 45 -7.21 1.85 -18.15
CA PRO A 45 -6.91 1.78 -19.57
C PRO A 45 -5.47 2.21 -19.90
N ARG A 46 -4.94 3.24 -19.23
CA ARG A 46 -3.56 3.69 -19.46
C ARG A 46 -2.54 2.64 -18.95
N THR A 47 -2.75 2.11 -17.77
CA THR A 47 -1.95 1.02 -17.21
C THR A 47 -2.02 -0.22 -18.12
N ALA A 48 -3.21 -0.57 -18.61
CA ALA A 48 -3.43 -1.69 -19.51
C ALA A 48 -2.62 -1.56 -20.81
N ALA A 49 -2.63 -0.37 -21.44
CA ALA A 49 -1.87 -0.10 -22.64
C ALA A 49 -0.35 -0.33 -22.42
N HIS A 50 0.21 0.26 -21.33
CA HIS A 50 1.64 0.11 -21.02
C HIS A 50 2.04 -1.34 -20.70
N LEU A 51 1.19 -2.09 -19.99
CA LEU A 51 1.46 -3.49 -19.66
C LEU A 51 1.36 -4.43 -20.89
N LYS A 52 0.46 -4.14 -21.83
CA LYS A 52 0.25 -4.94 -23.04
C LYS A 52 1.36 -4.72 -24.07
N GLU A 53 1.79 -3.49 -24.24
CA GLU A 53 2.74 -3.10 -25.29
C GLU A 53 4.20 -3.22 -24.84
N GLY A 54 4.46 -3.66 -23.62
CA GLY A 54 5.82 -3.74 -23.07
C GLY A 54 6.50 -2.38 -22.89
N GLN A 55 5.70 -1.32 -22.77
CA GLN A 55 6.19 0.03 -22.57
C GLN A 55 6.65 0.25 -21.12
N SER A 56 7.24 1.41 -20.86
CA SER A 56 7.58 1.79 -19.48
C SER A 56 6.34 2.24 -18.74
N LEU A 57 5.96 1.54 -17.67
CA LEU A 57 4.89 1.91 -16.75
C LEU A 57 5.47 2.68 -15.57
N LYS A 58 5.13 3.95 -15.44
CA LYS A 58 5.55 4.79 -14.32
C LYS A 58 4.42 4.89 -13.29
N ILE A 59 4.68 4.40 -12.09
CA ILE A 59 3.75 4.42 -10.96
C ILE A 59 4.25 5.43 -9.93
N VAL A 60 3.40 6.37 -9.53
CA VAL A 60 3.68 7.25 -8.38
C VAL A 60 2.78 6.83 -7.22
N ALA A 61 3.40 6.45 -6.11
CA ALA A 61 2.71 6.17 -4.87
C ALA A 61 2.83 7.38 -3.94
N VAL A 62 1.74 8.10 -3.73
CA VAL A 62 1.68 9.25 -2.81
C VAL A 62 0.89 8.88 -1.57
N GLY A 63 1.36 9.33 -0.40
CA GLY A 63 0.74 8.99 0.87
C GLY A 63 1.52 9.46 2.08
N SER A 64 1.21 8.88 3.23
CA SER A 64 1.83 9.21 4.51
C SER A 64 3.02 8.30 4.86
N SER A 65 3.31 8.14 6.14
CA SER A 65 4.34 7.24 6.68
C SER A 65 4.19 5.79 6.24
N SER A 66 2.97 5.31 6.03
CA SER A 66 2.72 3.97 5.46
C SER A 66 3.23 3.84 4.02
N THR A 67 3.25 4.93 3.24
CA THR A 67 3.81 4.94 1.89
C THR A 67 5.32 5.12 1.93
N THR A 68 5.84 5.99 2.81
CA THR A 68 7.29 6.12 3.04
C THR A 68 7.94 4.78 3.40
N GLY A 69 7.21 3.91 4.10
CA GLY A 69 7.73 2.65 4.62
C GLY A 69 8.35 2.80 6.00
N LEU A 70 7.70 3.58 6.88
CA LEU A 70 8.21 3.76 8.25
C LEU A 70 8.39 2.40 8.94
N TRP A 71 9.50 2.23 9.65
CA TRP A 71 10.02 1.03 10.30
C TRP A 71 10.65 -0.01 9.35
N MET A 72 10.64 0.19 8.05
CA MET A 72 11.38 -0.70 7.14
C MET A 72 12.86 -0.32 7.12
N LEU A 73 13.71 -1.35 7.19
CA LEU A 73 15.17 -1.19 7.15
C LEU A 73 15.69 -0.94 5.72
N SER A 74 14.89 -1.30 4.72
CA SER A 74 15.22 -1.12 3.31
C SER A 74 14.04 -0.51 2.56
N ALA A 75 14.32 0.38 1.61
CA ALA A 75 13.33 0.90 0.71
C ALA A 75 12.60 -0.22 -0.07
N ASP A 76 13.32 -1.28 -0.41
CA ASP A 76 12.79 -2.44 -1.13
C ASP A 76 11.68 -3.19 -0.37
N ALA A 77 11.61 -3.06 0.95
CA ALA A 77 10.58 -3.68 1.78
C ALA A 77 9.28 -2.86 1.85
N THR A 78 9.26 -1.65 1.29
CA THR A 78 8.05 -0.81 1.28
C THR A 78 7.01 -1.31 0.29
N TYR A 79 5.70 -1.10 0.56
CA TYR A 79 4.66 -1.60 -0.37
C TYR A 79 4.77 -1.03 -1.78
N PRO A 80 5.22 0.22 -2.04
CA PRO A 80 5.38 0.70 -3.40
C PRO A 80 6.42 -0.10 -4.18
N GLU A 81 7.57 -0.38 -3.57
CA GLU A 81 8.64 -1.15 -4.21
C GLU A 81 8.25 -2.63 -4.39
N VAL A 82 7.63 -3.23 -3.37
CA VAL A 82 7.07 -4.60 -3.48
C VAL A 82 6.04 -4.68 -4.60
N MET A 83 5.12 -3.71 -4.68
CA MET A 83 4.14 -3.62 -5.77
C MET A 83 4.81 -3.55 -7.14
N GLY A 84 5.81 -2.69 -7.30
CA GLY A 84 6.53 -2.53 -8.56
C GLY A 84 7.20 -3.82 -9.02
N ARG A 85 7.90 -4.50 -8.11
CA ARG A 85 8.54 -5.80 -8.39
C ARG A 85 7.53 -6.90 -8.75
N GLU A 86 6.40 -6.98 -8.03
CA GLU A 86 5.36 -7.98 -8.32
C GLU A 86 4.67 -7.68 -9.67
N VAL A 87 4.41 -6.41 -10.02
CA VAL A 87 3.88 -6.05 -11.36
C VAL A 87 4.86 -6.49 -12.44
N ALA A 88 6.16 -6.22 -12.28
CA ALA A 88 7.19 -6.63 -13.23
C ALA A 88 7.28 -8.17 -13.33
N ALA A 89 7.16 -8.90 -12.23
CA ALA A 89 7.15 -10.36 -12.22
C ALA A 89 5.92 -10.94 -12.92
N LEU A 90 4.74 -10.33 -12.74
CA LEU A 90 3.48 -10.74 -13.39
C LEU A 90 3.39 -10.33 -14.87
N ARG A 91 4.18 -9.34 -15.29
CA ARG A 91 4.23 -8.80 -16.65
C ARG A 91 5.70 -8.55 -17.06
N PRO A 92 6.48 -9.60 -17.35
CA PRO A 92 7.93 -9.49 -17.60
C PRO A 92 8.31 -8.62 -18.81
N VAL A 93 7.37 -8.38 -19.72
CA VAL A 93 7.58 -7.51 -20.88
C VAL A 93 7.53 -6.02 -20.52
N ALA A 94 6.88 -5.66 -19.40
CA ALA A 94 6.74 -4.27 -18.98
C ALA A 94 7.95 -3.82 -18.15
N ARG A 95 8.44 -2.60 -18.43
CA ARG A 95 9.44 -1.93 -17.58
C ARG A 95 8.74 -1.08 -16.56
N VAL A 96 8.73 -1.52 -15.30
CA VAL A 96 8.05 -0.83 -14.21
C VAL A 96 9.01 0.09 -13.48
N LYS A 97 8.63 1.35 -13.32
CA LYS A 97 9.32 2.33 -12.49
C LYS A 97 8.38 2.84 -11.41
N VAL A 98 8.75 2.69 -10.16
CA VAL A 98 8.00 3.23 -9.02
C VAL A 98 8.67 4.48 -8.49
N ILE A 99 7.87 5.46 -8.09
CA ILE A 99 8.29 6.66 -7.38
C ILE A 99 7.51 6.68 -6.07
N ASN A 100 8.23 6.54 -4.97
CA ASN A 100 7.66 6.61 -3.63
C ASN A 100 7.66 8.09 -3.18
N SER A 101 6.48 8.70 -3.19
CA SER A 101 6.21 10.07 -2.74
C SER A 101 5.48 10.09 -1.39
N GLY A 102 5.86 9.17 -0.48
CA GLY A 102 5.38 9.17 0.90
C GLY A 102 6.02 10.29 1.73
N ARG A 103 5.27 10.85 2.67
CA ARG A 103 5.77 11.82 3.67
C ARG A 103 5.19 11.50 5.04
N VAL A 104 6.05 11.30 6.03
CA VAL A 104 5.64 11.00 7.41
C VAL A 104 4.70 12.08 7.95
N GLY A 105 3.61 11.69 8.59
CA GLY A 105 2.63 12.60 9.19
C GLY A 105 1.64 13.25 8.23
N ASP A 106 1.74 12.97 6.93
CA ASP A 106 0.94 13.67 5.91
C ASP A 106 -0.56 13.32 5.99
N THR A 107 -1.38 14.33 5.82
CA THR A 107 -2.84 14.29 5.78
C THR A 107 -3.35 14.59 4.37
N VAL A 108 -4.65 14.42 4.11
CA VAL A 108 -5.25 14.73 2.80
C VAL A 108 -4.87 16.15 2.31
N PRO A 109 -5.04 17.24 3.07
CA PRO A 109 -4.64 18.57 2.58
C PRO A 109 -3.12 18.70 2.39
N GLY A 110 -2.30 18.08 3.24
CA GLY A 110 -0.84 18.06 3.09
C GLY A 110 -0.41 17.40 1.77
N MET A 111 -0.99 16.23 1.45
CA MET A 111 -0.72 15.53 0.19
C MET A 111 -1.13 16.36 -1.03
N ILE A 112 -2.33 16.96 -1.00
CA ILE A 112 -2.85 17.79 -2.11
C ILE A 112 -1.92 18.97 -2.38
N SER A 113 -1.40 19.64 -1.35
CA SER A 113 -0.52 20.80 -1.50
C SER A 113 0.75 20.54 -2.28
N ARG A 114 1.18 19.27 -2.39
CA ARG A 114 2.41 18.84 -3.06
C ARG A 114 2.17 17.96 -4.29
N PHE A 115 0.93 17.79 -4.76
CA PHE A 115 0.67 17.02 -5.97
C PHE A 115 1.42 17.53 -7.20
N GLY A 116 1.59 18.85 -7.33
CA GLY A 116 2.32 19.45 -8.44
C GLY A 116 3.76 18.92 -8.54
N SER A 117 4.54 19.06 -7.46
CA SER A 117 5.96 18.69 -7.44
C SER A 117 6.18 17.18 -7.28
N ASP A 118 5.40 16.54 -6.41
CA ASP A 118 5.72 15.20 -5.92
C ASP A 118 4.96 14.09 -6.66
N VAL A 119 4.01 14.46 -7.54
CA VAL A 119 3.21 13.51 -8.33
C VAL A 119 3.19 13.89 -9.81
N LEU A 120 2.63 15.06 -10.16
CA LEU A 120 2.36 15.45 -11.54
C LEU A 120 3.65 15.74 -12.33
N ALA A 121 4.66 16.32 -11.70
CA ALA A 121 5.97 16.57 -12.32
C ALA A 121 6.68 15.28 -12.76
N HIS A 122 6.28 14.13 -12.26
CA HIS A 122 6.82 12.85 -12.67
C HIS A 122 6.15 12.25 -13.91
N HIS A 123 5.06 12.85 -14.40
CA HIS A 123 4.27 12.33 -15.54
C HIS A 123 3.90 10.86 -15.36
N PRO A 124 3.09 10.51 -14.32
CA PRO A 124 2.72 9.14 -14.03
C PRO A 124 1.77 8.55 -15.07
N ASP A 125 1.80 7.21 -15.17
CA ASP A 125 0.80 6.43 -15.90
C ASP A 125 -0.24 5.85 -14.94
N LEU A 126 0.17 5.59 -13.70
CA LEU A 126 -0.68 5.14 -12.60
C LEU A 126 -0.32 5.92 -11.32
N ILE A 127 -1.33 6.38 -10.61
CA ILE A 127 -1.19 7.03 -9.31
C ILE A 127 -1.86 6.15 -8.27
N VAL A 128 -1.14 5.79 -7.20
CA VAL A 128 -1.69 5.18 -5.99
C VAL A 128 -1.68 6.23 -4.89
N TRP A 129 -2.86 6.67 -4.47
CA TRP A 129 -2.99 7.65 -3.39
C TRP A 129 -3.48 6.99 -2.11
N GLN A 130 -2.56 6.80 -1.14
CA GLN A 130 -2.87 6.29 0.19
C GLN A 130 -3.27 7.47 1.10
N LEU A 131 -4.46 7.38 1.71
CA LEU A 131 -5.03 8.52 2.46
C LEU A 131 -5.91 8.08 3.64
N GLY A 132 -6.26 9.04 4.48
CA GLY A 132 -7.24 8.91 5.56
C GLY A 132 -6.65 8.52 6.92
N THR A 133 -5.47 7.90 6.97
CA THR A 133 -4.88 7.40 8.23
C THR A 133 -4.65 8.54 9.23
N ASN A 134 -3.86 9.55 8.87
CA ASN A 134 -3.53 10.65 9.77
C ASN A 134 -4.69 11.60 9.99
N ASP A 135 -5.60 11.73 9.03
CA ASP A 135 -6.83 12.50 9.18
C ASP A 135 -7.71 11.95 10.30
N VAL A 136 -7.68 10.61 10.51
CA VAL A 136 -8.41 9.94 11.59
C VAL A 136 -7.60 9.93 12.90
N VAL A 137 -6.31 9.60 12.85
CA VAL A 137 -5.45 9.43 14.04
C VAL A 137 -5.16 10.76 14.74
N LEU A 138 -5.01 11.83 13.97
CA LEU A 138 -4.74 13.17 14.54
C LEU A 138 -6.01 13.90 15.00
N GLY A 139 -7.13 13.21 15.13
CA GLY A 139 -8.38 13.75 15.66
C GLY A 139 -9.16 14.60 14.65
N GLY A 140 -8.86 14.47 13.35
CA GLY A 140 -9.63 15.09 12.29
C GLY A 140 -11.05 14.52 12.20
N ARG A 141 -12.03 15.37 11.86
CA ARG A 141 -13.39 14.91 11.57
C ARG A 141 -13.47 14.52 10.09
N ALA A 142 -13.85 13.28 9.81
CA ALA A 142 -13.97 12.76 8.45
C ALA A 142 -14.95 13.58 7.58
N GLY A 143 -15.93 14.27 8.19
CA GLY A 143 -16.98 15.01 7.47
C GLY A 143 -16.54 16.17 6.59
N GLY A 144 -15.39 16.80 6.88
CA GLY A 144 -14.86 17.91 6.06
C GLY A 144 -13.90 17.50 4.96
N VAL A 145 -13.56 16.21 4.87
CA VAL A 145 -12.48 15.71 3.99
C VAL A 145 -13.00 15.31 2.60
N LYS A 146 -14.30 15.02 2.45
CA LYS A 146 -14.87 14.52 1.18
C LYS A 146 -14.57 15.45 0.00
N ASP A 147 -14.88 16.73 0.15
CA ASP A 147 -14.71 17.71 -0.93
C ASP A 147 -13.23 17.93 -1.27
N MET A 148 -12.36 17.85 -0.26
CA MET A 148 -10.91 17.91 -0.47
C MET A 148 -10.42 16.67 -1.26
N ILE A 149 -10.88 15.47 -0.94
CA ILE A 149 -10.51 14.26 -1.69
C ILE A 149 -11.00 14.37 -3.13
N ILE A 150 -12.26 14.82 -3.36
CA ILE A 150 -12.80 15.05 -4.72
C ILE A 150 -11.93 16.05 -5.49
N SER A 151 -11.60 17.18 -4.89
CA SER A 151 -10.73 18.20 -5.50
C SER A 151 -9.34 17.63 -5.82
N GLY A 152 -8.75 16.86 -4.89
CA GLY A 152 -7.47 16.19 -5.12
C GLY A 152 -7.53 15.18 -6.27
N VAL A 153 -8.57 14.35 -6.34
CA VAL A 153 -8.77 13.41 -7.44
C VAL A 153 -8.88 14.14 -8.78
N ARG A 154 -9.64 15.23 -8.84
CA ARG A 154 -9.79 16.04 -10.06
C ARG A 154 -8.46 16.67 -10.49
N THR A 155 -7.66 17.14 -9.53
CA THR A 155 -6.29 17.59 -9.79
C THR A 155 -5.42 16.48 -10.37
N LEU A 156 -5.44 15.28 -9.81
CA LEU A 156 -4.65 14.16 -10.31
C LEU A 156 -5.10 13.70 -11.69
N LYS A 157 -6.40 13.76 -12.01
CA LYS A 157 -6.96 13.43 -13.33
C LYS A 157 -6.40 14.30 -14.47
N THR A 158 -5.91 15.50 -14.18
CA THR A 158 -5.31 16.36 -15.21
C THR A 158 -4.08 15.76 -15.88
N SER A 159 -3.43 14.77 -15.24
CA SER A 159 -2.28 14.04 -15.81
C SER A 159 -2.68 13.00 -16.87
N GLY A 160 -3.95 12.61 -16.93
CA GLY A 160 -4.40 11.48 -17.75
C GLY A 160 -3.99 10.10 -17.19
N ALA A 161 -3.37 10.04 -16.02
CA ALA A 161 -3.02 8.78 -15.35
C ALA A 161 -4.27 8.04 -14.84
N ASP A 162 -4.19 6.72 -14.76
CA ASP A 162 -5.12 5.95 -13.95
C ASP A 162 -4.90 6.26 -12.46
N ILE A 163 -5.97 6.25 -11.67
CA ILE A 163 -5.90 6.59 -10.23
C ILE A 163 -6.49 5.44 -9.42
N VAL A 164 -5.79 5.05 -8.36
CA VAL A 164 -6.24 4.10 -7.34
C VAL A 164 -6.13 4.75 -5.98
N LEU A 165 -7.25 4.91 -5.28
CA LEU A 165 -7.24 5.26 -3.86
C LEU A 165 -6.93 4.02 -3.02
N MET A 166 -6.12 4.18 -1.98
CA MET A 166 -5.87 3.16 -0.97
C MET A 166 -6.33 3.69 0.39
N ASP A 167 -7.29 3.02 1.00
CA ASP A 167 -7.78 3.36 2.32
C ASP A 167 -6.80 3.00 3.45
N MET A 168 -7.20 3.22 4.70
CA MET A 168 -6.41 2.98 5.90
C MET A 168 -6.12 1.49 6.11
N GLN A 169 -5.15 1.19 6.98
CA GLN A 169 -4.87 -0.16 7.48
C GLN A 169 -5.89 -0.59 8.54
N TYR A 170 -6.12 -1.90 8.67
CA TYR A 170 -6.81 -2.51 9.81
C TYR A 170 -5.80 -2.71 10.95
N ALA A 171 -5.70 -1.71 11.83
CA ALA A 171 -4.70 -1.64 12.88
C ALA A 171 -5.29 -1.13 14.20
N PRO A 172 -4.80 -1.58 15.38
CA PRO A 172 -5.34 -1.19 16.69
C PRO A 172 -5.56 0.31 16.86
N VAL A 173 -4.58 1.13 16.50
CA VAL A 173 -4.66 2.61 16.61
C VAL A 173 -5.78 3.19 15.72
N ILE A 174 -6.07 2.58 14.58
CA ILE A 174 -7.17 3.01 13.71
C ILE A 174 -8.52 2.61 14.32
N LEU A 175 -8.62 1.38 14.85
CA LEU A 175 -9.88 0.82 15.33
C LEU A 175 -10.43 1.51 16.59
N VAL A 176 -9.60 2.19 17.37
CA VAL A 176 -10.07 2.98 18.53
C VAL A 176 -10.71 4.31 18.14
N SER A 177 -10.52 4.79 16.92
CA SER A 177 -11.17 6.02 16.45
C SER A 177 -12.58 5.75 15.96
N SER A 178 -13.57 6.50 16.45
CA SER A 178 -14.96 6.46 15.96
C SER A 178 -15.12 6.92 14.50
N GLU A 179 -14.15 7.63 13.95
CA GLU A 179 -14.22 8.23 12.62
C GLU A 179 -13.72 7.28 11.50
N HIS A 180 -13.09 6.14 11.83
CA HIS A 180 -12.46 5.29 10.81
C HIS A 180 -13.46 4.71 9.80
N GLU A 181 -14.63 4.24 10.25
CA GLU A 181 -15.65 3.71 9.33
C GLU A 181 -16.22 4.81 8.41
N ARG A 182 -16.44 6.00 8.95
CA ARG A 182 -16.90 7.16 8.16
C ARG A 182 -15.88 7.58 7.12
N MET A 183 -14.59 7.62 7.49
CA MET A 183 -13.52 7.94 6.54
C MET A 183 -13.44 6.90 5.41
N ARG A 184 -13.54 5.62 5.74
CA ARG A 184 -13.57 4.53 4.74
C ARG A 184 -14.76 4.66 3.79
N ALA A 185 -15.95 4.96 4.34
CA ALA A 185 -17.15 5.17 3.54
C ALA A 185 -16.98 6.36 2.57
N ILE A 186 -16.41 7.48 3.03
CA ILE A 186 -16.11 8.65 2.20
C ILE A 186 -15.13 8.28 1.08
N ILE A 187 -14.03 7.60 1.37
CA ILE A 187 -13.04 7.20 0.37
C ILE A 187 -13.69 6.30 -0.70
N ALA A 188 -14.50 5.34 -0.27
CA ALA A 188 -15.21 4.44 -1.19
C ALA A 188 -16.26 5.18 -2.03
N GLU A 189 -16.97 6.12 -1.44
CA GLU A 189 -17.95 6.96 -2.14
C GLU A 189 -17.29 7.82 -3.21
N VAL A 190 -16.19 8.50 -2.88
CA VAL A 190 -15.43 9.32 -3.84
C VAL A 190 -14.86 8.45 -4.96
N ALA A 191 -14.30 7.28 -4.66
CA ALA A 191 -13.79 6.37 -5.69
C ALA A 191 -14.90 6.00 -6.70
N ARG A 192 -16.11 5.70 -6.22
CA ARG A 192 -17.28 5.37 -7.04
C ARG A 192 -17.78 6.57 -7.85
N GLU A 193 -17.94 7.75 -7.21
CA GLU A 193 -18.44 8.97 -7.85
C GLU A 193 -17.47 9.46 -8.94
N GLU A 194 -16.20 9.45 -8.65
CA GLU A 194 -15.14 9.87 -9.57
C GLU A 194 -14.71 8.77 -10.55
N ARG A 195 -15.28 7.55 -10.47
CA ARG A 195 -15.00 6.39 -11.33
C ARG A 195 -13.50 6.07 -11.40
N ILE A 196 -12.87 6.00 -10.24
CA ILE A 196 -11.46 5.63 -10.07
C ILE A 196 -11.32 4.38 -9.21
N GLY A 197 -10.15 3.74 -9.25
CA GLY A 197 -9.90 2.51 -8.50
C GLY A 197 -9.92 2.70 -6.99
N LEU A 198 -10.41 1.68 -6.27
CA LEU A 198 -10.30 1.58 -4.84
C LEU A 198 -9.60 0.27 -4.46
N PHE A 199 -8.48 0.36 -3.77
CA PHE A 199 -7.84 -0.74 -3.10
C PHE A 199 -8.10 -0.63 -1.59
N SER A 200 -9.03 -1.43 -1.07
CA SER A 200 -9.30 -1.43 0.37
C SER A 200 -8.27 -2.26 1.13
N ARG A 201 -7.20 -1.58 1.58
CA ARG A 201 -6.18 -2.16 2.46
C ARG A 201 -6.78 -2.61 3.79
N PHE A 202 -7.73 -1.85 4.33
CA PHE A 202 -8.45 -2.22 5.54
C PHE A 202 -9.17 -3.57 5.38
N ALA A 203 -9.93 -3.74 4.29
CA ALA A 203 -10.64 -4.98 4.05
C ALA A 203 -9.70 -6.16 3.79
N LEU A 204 -8.57 -5.93 3.11
CA LEU A 204 -7.52 -6.93 2.92
C LEU A 204 -6.99 -7.45 4.25
N MET A 205 -6.55 -6.54 5.11
CA MET A 205 -5.97 -6.91 6.42
C MET A 205 -7.01 -7.54 7.35
N ARG A 206 -8.24 -7.01 7.38
CA ARG A 206 -9.34 -7.58 8.17
C ARG A 206 -9.65 -9.01 7.76
N ARG A 207 -9.81 -9.29 6.46
CA ARG A 207 -10.03 -10.67 5.97
C ARG A 207 -8.89 -11.62 6.31
N SER A 208 -7.67 -11.11 6.37
CA SER A 208 -6.51 -11.92 6.78
C SER A 208 -6.61 -12.35 8.24
N VAL A 209 -7.07 -11.46 9.11
CA VAL A 209 -7.34 -11.77 10.52
C VAL A 209 -8.52 -12.74 10.65
N GLU A 210 -9.60 -12.52 9.89
CA GLU A 210 -10.75 -13.43 9.83
C GLU A 210 -10.37 -14.83 9.31
N ALA A 211 -9.32 -14.92 8.48
CA ALA A 211 -8.73 -16.18 7.99
C ALA A 211 -7.73 -16.83 8.97
N GLY A 212 -7.58 -16.29 10.18
CA GLY A 212 -6.79 -16.87 11.26
C GLY A 212 -5.39 -16.26 11.47
N LEU A 213 -5.01 -15.18 10.77
CA LEU A 213 -3.81 -14.45 11.12
C LEU A 213 -3.98 -13.72 12.46
N ALA A 214 -2.93 -13.71 13.26
CA ALA A 214 -2.91 -12.86 14.45
C ALA A 214 -3.10 -11.38 14.02
N PRO A 215 -3.91 -10.58 14.75
CA PRO A 215 -4.14 -9.18 14.42
C PRO A 215 -2.85 -8.36 14.28
N THR A 216 -1.80 -8.75 15.00
CA THR A 216 -0.48 -8.10 15.00
C THR A 216 0.46 -8.62 13.92
N ALA A 217 0.11 -9.67 13.16
CA ALA A 217 1.02 -10.26 12.17
C ALA A 217 1.34 -9.30 11.02
N LEU A 218 0.39 -8.44 10.65
CA LEU A 218 0.54 -7.48 9.55
C LEU A 218 0.79 -6.04 10.04
N VAL A 219 0.93 -5.86 11.37
CA VAL A 219 1.08 -4.54 12.01
C VAL A 219 2.36 -4.53 12.83
N ALA A 220 3.11 -3.45 12.76
CA ALA A 220 4.33 -3.24 13.53
C ALA A 220 4.04 -3.06 15.04
N TRP A 221 5.08 -3.05 15.85
CA TRP A 221 5.02 -2.94 17.31
C TRP A 221 4.28 -1.69 17.82
N ASP A 222 4.17 -0.65 16.99
CA ASP A 222 3.47 0.60 17.34
C ASP A 222 1.94 0.53 17.21
N GLY A 223 1.41 -0.59 16.72
CA GLY A 223 -0.03 -0.81 16.56
C GLY A 223 -0.66 0.02 15.45
N LEU A 224 0.13 0.69 14.59
CA LEU A 224 -0.34 1.54 13.51
C LEU A 224 0.26 1.15 12.15
N HIS A 225 1.58 1.15 12.02
CA HIS A 225 2.26 0.91 10.75
C HIS A 225 2.28 -0.58 10.40
N ASN A 226 2.49 -0.89 9.13
CA ASN A 226 2.60 -2.28 8.72
C ASN A 226 3.91 -2.90 9.22
N SER A 227 3.89 -4.20 9.55
CA SER A 227 5.07 -5.04 9.66
C SER A 227 5.66 -5.29 8.27
N GLU A 228 6.81 -5.93 8.17
CA GLU A 228 7.38 -6.34 6.88
C GLU A 228 6.43 -7.28 6.12
N ALA A 229 5.83 -8.28 6.80
CA ALA A 229 4.78 -9.12 6.21
C ALA A 229 3.57 -8.31 5.74
N GLY A 230 3.19 -7.27 6.48
CA GLY A 230 2.11 -6.36 6.11
C GLY A 230 2.42 -5.58 4.84
N TYR A 231 3.63 -5.05 4.72
CA TYR A 231 4.08 -4.35 3.51
C TYR A 231 4.18 -5.29 2.31
N ASP A 232 4.72 -6.50 2.47
CA ASP A 232 4.80 -7.52 1.41
C ASP A 232 3.40 -7.92 0.93
N CYS A 233 2.50 -8.26 1.85
CA CYS A 233 1.13 -8.62 1.49
C CYS A 233 0.41 -7.49 0.75
N VAL A 234 0.44 -6.25 1.29
CA VAL A 234 -0.23 -5.09 0.68
C VAL A 234 0.33 -4.81 -0.72
N GLY A 235 1.66 -4.80 -0.88
CA GLY A 235 2.31 -4.55 -2.15
C GLY A 235 1.95 -5.59 -3.21
N ARG A 236 2.07 -6.87 -2.88
CA ARG A 236 1.75 -7.98 -3.80
C ARG A 236 0.26 -8.05 -4.12
N ALA A 237 -0.61 -7.86 -3.13
CA ALA A 237 -2.06 -7.86 -3.36
C ALA A 237 -2.51 -6.69 -4.26
N LEU A 238 -1.95 -5.49 -4.06
CA LEU A 238 -2.20 -4.33 -4.90
C LEU A 238 -1.71 -4.58 -6.34
N ALA A 239 -0.51 -5.11 -6.52
CA ALA A 239 0.03 -5.47 -7.83
C ALA A 239 -0.88 -6.44 -8.58
N ARG A 240 -1.34 -7.50 -7.91
CA ARG A 240 -2.28 -8.48 -8.50
C ARG A 240 -3.61 -7.84 -8.88
N ALA A 241 -4.14 -6.94 -8.05
CA ALA A 241 -5.35 -6.19 -8.35
C ALA A 241 -5.18 -5.27 -9.57
N ILE A 242 -4.06 -4.56 -9.69
CA ILE A 242 -3.70 -3.73 -10.85
C ILE A 242 -3.63 -4.58 -12.12
N VAL A 243 -2.82 -5.65 -12.10
CA VAL A 243 -2.60 -6.50 -13.26
C VAL A 243 -3.86 -7.21 -13.71
N SER A 244 -4.68 -7.73 -12.77
CA SER A 244 -5.95 -8.39 -13.09
C SER A 244 -6.99 -7.42 -13.65
N THR A 245 -6.98 -6.16 -13.20
CA THR A 245 -7.87 -5.10 -13.67
C THR A 245 -7.45 -4.61 -15.06
N ALA A 246 -6.16 -4.42 -15.31
CA ALA A 246 -5.62 -4.00 -16.59
C ALA A 246 -5.65 -5.10 -17.66
N GLY A 247 -5.79 -6.35 -17.28
CA GLY A 247 -5.89 -7.48 -18.20
C GLY A 247 -7.31 -7.81 -18.67
N ARG A 248 -8.30 -7.08 -18.18
CA ARG A 248 -9.71 -7.17 -18.59
C ARG A 248 -10.03 -6.10 -19.62
#